data_cbf3f90b5b1899bf68e752e53e5069ee
#
_entry.id   cbf3f90b5b1899bf68e752e53e5069ee
#
_cell.length_a   1.000
_cell.length_b   1.000
_cell.length_c   1.000
_cell.angle_alpha   90.00
_cell.angle_beta   90.00
_cell.angle_gamma   90.00
#
_symmetry.space_group_name_H-M   'P 1'
#
loop_
_entity.id
_entity.type
_entity.pdbx_description
1 polymer ?
#
loop_
_entity_poly.entity_id
_entity_poly.type
_entity_poly.pdbx_seq_one_letter_code
_entity_poly.pdbx_strand_id
1 'polypeptide(L)'
;MFSLEGKVALVSGAGSRGGIGFAIAKVLCEFGAEVWITSTTERIYDRAEEIGANGFVADLTDIEQCQSLVGLFSSLDILVNNAGMTSIGSPLGRDESASLTEVTTEAWVRGIKRNLDTAFNLTKVALPKLRESHAGRIVMISSVTGGAMAMRNQPVYATAKAALLGLTKSIALDEASYGITCNAILPGWIETDTQNEYEKSQGMKVPLGRNGKPSEIAGLVAWLATESAGYITGQSIIVDGGNSLLEERA
;
A
#
# COMPACT_ATOMS: atom_id res chain seq x y z
N MET A 1 -24.32 1.57 -4.47
CA MET A 1 -23.73 1.82 -3.14
C MET A 1 -22.26 1.36 -3.07
N PHE A 2 -21.89 0.25 -3.70
CA PHE A 2 -20.50 -0.26 -3.76
C PHE A 2 -19.91 -0.30 -5.18
N SER A 3 -20.49 0.42 -6.13
CA SER A 3 -19.95 0.53 -7.50
C SER A 3 -18.84 1.59 -7.55
N LEU A 4 -17.84 1.30 -8.37
CA LEU A 4 -16.76 2.21 -8.76
C LEU A 4 -16.80 2.51 -10.28
N GLU A 5 -17.95 2.27 -10.92
CA GLU A 5 -18.15 2.60 -12.34
C GLU A 5 -17.80 4.06 -12.63
N GLY A 6 -17.04 4.28 -13.71
CA GLY A 6 -16.59 5.60 -14.11
C GLY A 6 -15.46 6.19 -13.26
N LYS A 7 -14.94 5.45 -12.27
CA LYS A 7 -13.80 5.85 -11.46
C LYS A 7 -12.49 5.33 -12.05
N VAL A 8 -11.46 6.16 -12.02
CA VAL A 8 -10.09 5.81 -12.43
C VAL A 8 -9.25 5.57 -11.18
N ALA A 9 -8.64 4.39 -11.10
CA ALA A 9 -7.84 3.96 -9.96
C ALA A 9 -6.39 3.66 -10.35
N LEU A 10 -5.42 4.08 -9.52
CA LEU A 10 -4.02 3.71 -9.64
C LEU A 10 -3.59 2.92 -8.41
N VAL A 11 -3.05 1.71 -8.63
CA VAL A 11 -2.52 0.83 -7.58
C VAL A 11 -1.02 0.61 -7.79
N SER A 12 -0.21 1.04 -6.84
CA SER A 12 1.24 0.84 -6.89
C SER A 12 1.66 -0.51 -6.28
N GLY A 13 2.75 -1.09 -6.81
CA GLY A 13 3.32 -2.34 -6.27
C GLY A 13 2.46 -3.58 -6.54
N ALA A 14 1.83 -3.68 -7.72
CA ALA A 14 0.93 -4.78 -8.09
C ALA A 14 1.59 -5.89 -8.94
N GLY A 15 2.93 -5.96 -8.97
CA GLY A 15 3.66 -6.89 -9.85
C GLY A 15 3.67 -8.37 -9.40
N SER A 16 3.29 -8.70 -8.16
CA SER A 16 3.20 -10.09 -7.67
C SER A 16 1.76 -10.59 -7.69
N ARG A 17 1.53 -11.77 -8.28
CA ARG A 17 0.19 -12.37 -8.45
C ARG A 17 -0.49 -12.69 -7.11
N GLY A 18 0.27 -13.18 -6.14
CA GLY A 18 -0.20 -13.43 -4.77
C GLY A 18 -0.02 -12.23 -3.84
N GLY A 19 0.30 -11.02 -4.37
CA GLY A 19 0.54 -9.82 -3.56
C GLY A 19 -0.74 -9.04 -3.24
N ILE A 20 -0.65 -8.22 -2.20
CA ILE A 20 -1.75 -7.34 -1.76
C ILE A 20 -2.14 -6.37 -2.88
N GLY A 21 -1.17 -5.73 -3.56
CA GLY A 21 -1.45 -4.75 -4.62
C GLY A 21 -2.22 -5.35 -5.81
N PHE A 22 -1.88 -6.57 -6.23
CA PHE A 22 -2.62 -7.25 -7.30
C PHE A 22 -4.04 -7.63 -6.88
N ALA A 23 -4.21 -8.13 -5.65
CA ALA A 23 -5.53 -8.43 -5.10
C ALA A 23 -6.42 -7.18 -5.01
N ILE A 24 -5.85 -6.03 -4.61
CA ILE A 24 -6.55 -4.75 -4.59
C ILE A 24 -6.98 -4.36 -6.01
N ALA A 25 -6.06 -4.37 -6.97
CA ALA A 25 -6.36 -4.01 -8.35
C ALA A 25 -7.50 -4.87 -8.93
N LYS A 26 -7.44 -6.19 -8.69
CA LYS A 26 -8.48 -7.12 -9.13
C LYS A 26 -9.86 -6.77 -8.58
N VAL A 27 -9.96 -6.53 -7.26
CA VAL A 27 -11.24 -6.17 -6.63
C VAL A 27 -11.76 -4.81 -7.13
N LEU A 28 -10.89 -3.82 -7.35
CA LEU A 28 -11.31 -2.53 -7.92
C LEU A 28 -11.86 -2.68 -9.35
N CYS A 29 -11.26 -3.56 -10.20
CA CYS A 29 -11.82 -3.91 -11.51
C CYS A 29 -13.19 -4.57 -11.37
N GLU A 30 -13.35 -5.54 -10.45
CA GLU A 30 -14.62 -6.23 -10.19
C GLU A 30 -15.73 -5.26 -9.72
N PHE A 31 -15.37 -4.14 -9.09
CA PHE A 31 -16.29 -3.07 -8.69
C PHE A 31 -16.55 -2.04 -9.81
N GLY A 32 -15.95 -2.22 -10.99
CA GLY A 32 -16.21 -1.42 -12.20
C GLY A 32 -15.26 -0.24 -12.42
N ALA A 33 -14.19 -0.10 -11.65
CA ALA A 33 -13.19 0.95 -11.88
C ALA A 33 -12.34 0.66 -13.13
N GLU A 34 -11.93 1.71 -13.84
CA GLU A 34 -10.78 1.66 -14.75
C GLU A 34 -9.51 1.63 -13.90
N VAL A 35 -8.77 0.52 -13.95
CA VAL A 35 -7.62 0.31 -13.06
C VAL A 35 -6.30 0.38 -13.81
N TRP A 36 -5.38 1.14 -13.25
CA TRP A 36 -3.98 1.19 -13.64
C TRP A 36 -3.12 0.59 -12.54
N ILE A 37 -2.15 -0.24 -12.92
CA ILE A 37 -1.23 -0.88 -12.00
C ILE A 37 0.21 -0.61 -12.37
N THR A 38 1.08 -0.48 -11.36
CA THR A 38 2.51 -0.25 -11.60
C THR A 38 3.41 -1.14 -10.76
N SER A 39 4.54 -1.48 -11.32
CA SER A 39 5.69 -2.11 -10.65
C SER A 39 6.99 -1.74 -11.37
N THR A 40 8.12 -2.18 -10.83
CA THR A 40 9.46 -1.89 -11.38
C THR A 40 9.88 -2.84 -12.52
N THR A 41 9.02 -3.75 -12.98
CA THR A 41 9.36 -4.75 -14.01
C THR A 41 8.23 -4.97 -15.00
N GLU A 42 8.57 -5.41 -16.22
CA GLU A 42 7.65 -5.65 -17.34
C GLU A 42 6.57 -6.69 -17.06
N ARG A 43 6.76 -7.59 -16.08
CA ARG A 43 5.70 -8.54 -15.68
C ARG A 43 4.40 -7.85 -15.22
N ILE A 44 4.42 -6.53 -15.03
CA ILE A 44 3.21 -5.76 -14.73
C ILE A 44 2.21 -5.79 -15.88
N TYR A 45 2.68 -5.92 -17.12
CA TYR A 45 1.82 -6.03 -18.29
C TYR A 45 1.02 -7.34 -18.29
N ASP A 46 1.66 -8.47 -17.93
CA ASP A 46 0.96 -9.75 -17.76
C ASP A 46 -0.09 -9.67 -16.64
N ARG A 47 0.26 -8.99 -15.54
CA ARG A 47 -0.68 -8.75 -14.41
C ARG A 47 -1.87 -7.91 -14.82
N ALA A 48 -1.63 -6.88 -15.63
CA ALA A 48 -2.68 -6.02 -16.16
C ALA A 48 -3.64 -6.80 -17.08
N GLU A 49 -3.09 -7.59 -18.00
CA GLU A 49 -3.88 -8.44 -18.91
C GLU A 49 -4.76 -9.45 -18.15
N GLU A 50 -4.25 -10.08 -17.08
CA GLU A 50 -5.00 -11.05 -16.28
C GLU A 50 -6.30 -10.52 -15.67
N ILE A 51 -6.40 -9.21 -15.43
CA ILE A 51 -7.55 -8.59 -14.74
C ILE A 51 -8.23 -7.51 -15.58
N GLY A 52 -7.82 -7.32 -16.84
CA GLY A 52 -8.38 -6.27 -17.70
C GLY A 52 -7.99 -4.85 -17.27
N ALA A 53 -6.83 -4.68 -16.64
CA ALA A 53 -6.30 -3.40 -16.22
C ALA A 53 -5.26 -2.84 -17.20
N ASN A 54 -4.77 -1.62 -16.95
CA ASN A 54 -3.64 -1.02 -17.65
C ASN A 54 -2.36 -1.17 -16.83
N GLY A 55 -1.25 -1.53 -17.45
CA GLY A 55 0.05 -1.71 -16.79
C GLY A 55 1.04 -0.61 -17.15
N PHE A 56 1.87 -0.20 -16.18
CA PHE A 56 2.97 0.73 -16.42
C PHE A 56 4.19 0.38 -15.56
N VAL A 57 5.37 0.32 -16.17
CA VAL A 57 6.63 0.11 -15.44
C VAL A 57 7.15 1.43 -14.91
N ALA A 58 7.32 1.55 -13.58
CA ALA A 58 7.90 2.72 -12.97
C ALA A 58 8.65 2.39 -11.66
N ASP A 59 9.77 3.04 -11.43
CA ASP A 59 10.40 3.17 -10.12
C ASP A 59 9.87 4.43 -9.42
N LEU A 60 9.00 4.24 -8.45
CA LEU A 60 8.35 5.34 -7.72
C LEU A 60 9.30 6.04 -6.73
N THR A 61 10.53 5.57 -6.57
CA THR A 61 11.58 6.32 -5.87
C THR A 61 12.14 7.47 -6.71
N ASP A 62 11.78 7.49 -8.00
CA ASP A 62 12.11 8.52 -8.98
C ASP A 62 10.86 9.37 -9.29
N ILE A 63 10.92 10.65 -8.99
CA ILE A 63 9.78 11.56 -9.17
C ILE A 63 9.43 11.79 -10.64
N GLU A 64 10.40 11.74 -11.55
CA GLU A 64 10.16 11.93 -12.98
C GLU A 64 9.36 10.75 -13.56
N GLN A 65 9.62 9.54 -13.09
CA GLN A 65 8.82 8.38 -13.46
C GLN A 65 7.40 8.43 -12.88
N CYS A 66 7.24 8.96 -11.66
CA CYS A 66 5.90 9.25 -11.11
C CYS A 66 5.15 10.28 -11.97
N GLN A 67 5.81 11.34 -12.43
CA GLN A 67 5.23 12.35 -13.33
C GLN A 67 4.81 11.74 -14.67
N SER A 68 5.67 10.90 -15.26
CA SER A 68 5.38 10.20 -16.52
C SER A 68 4.15 9.29 -16.37
N LEU A 69 4.06 8.53 -15.27
CA LEU A 69 2.92 7.67 -14.98
C LEU A 69 1.63 8.48 -14.80
N VAL A 70 1.64 9.49 -13.93
CA VAL A 70 0.44 10.31 -13.64
C VAL A 70 0.03 11.16 -14.83
N GLY A 71 0.98 11.52 -15.70
CA GLY A 71 0.72 12.24 -16.95
C GLY A 71 -0.17 11.47 -17.95
N LEU A 72 -0.30 10.15 -17.80
CA LEU A 72 -1.17 9.33 -18.64
C LEU A 72 -2.68 9.53 -18.35
N PHE A 73 -3.00 10.00 -17.15
CA PHE A 73 -4.39 10.12 -16.71
C PHE A 73 -5.01 11.45 -17.14
N SER A 74 -6.22 11.40 -17.69
CA SER A 74 -7.08 12.57 -17.85
C SER A 74 -7.72 12.95 -16.50
N SER A 75 -8.06 11.95 -15.66
CA SER A 75 -8.59 12.10 -14.31
C SER A 75 -8.06 10.98 -13.42
N LEU A 76 -8.05 11.17 -12.11
CA LEU A 76 -7.72 10.15 -11.13
C LEU A 76 -8.64 10.30 -9.91
N ASP A 77 -9.34 9.23 -9.55
CA ASP A 77 -10.26 9.22 -8.41
C ASP A 77 -9.69 8.46 -7.21
N ILE A 78 -8.94 7.38 -7.46
CA ILE A 78 -8.48 6.47 -6.41
C ILE A 78 -6.97 6.25 -6.56
N LEU A 79 -6.23 6.51 -5.48
CA LEU A 79 -4.81 6.21 -5.39
C LEU A 79 -4.55 5.22 -4.25
N VAL A 80 -3.94 4.07 -4.57
CA VAL A 80 -3.52 3.09 -3.58
C VAL A 80 -1.99 3.01 -3.54
N ASN A 81 -1.41 3.53 -2.47
CA ASN A 81 0.02 3.45 -2.18
C ASN A 81 0.33 2.12 -1.48
N ASN A 82 0.65 1.10 -2.28
CA ASN A 82 1.00 -0.22 -1.79
C ASN A 82 2.47 -0.59 -2.06
N ALA A 83 3.16 0.09 -2.98
CA ALA A 83 4.57 -0.16 -3.25
C ALA A 83 5.42 -0.05 -1.97
N GLY A 84 6.33 -1.00 -1.79
CA GLY A 84 7.21 -1.06 -0.61
C GLY A 84 7.81 -2.46 -0.43
N MET A 85 8.47 -2.71 0.70
CA MET A 85 9.20 -3.93 1.06
C MET A 85 10.35 -4.24 0.10
N THR A 86 10.14 -5.06 -0.91
CA THR A 86 11.18 -5.49 -1.85
C THR A 86 10.71 -5.36 -3.28
N SER A 87 11.64 -5.12 -4.19
CA SER A 87 11.43 -5.28 -5.63
C SER A 87 12.50 -6.20 -6.21
N ILE A 88 12.29 -6.71 -7.44
CA ILE A 88 13.30 -7.53 -8.13
C ILE A 88 14.61 -6.76 -8.30
N GLY A 89 14.52 -5.47 -8.64
CA GLY A 89 15.69 -4.60 -8.81
C GLY A 89 16.31 -4.09 -7.51
N SER A 90 15.59 -4.22 -6.38
CA SER A 90 16.05 -3.81 -5.05
C SER A 90 15.55 -4.80 -4.00
N PRO A 91 16.16 -6.02 -3.92
CA PRO A 91 15.81 -7.00 -2.91
C PRO A 91 16.19 -6.49 -1.51
N LEU A 92 15.54 -7.04 -0.48
CA LEU A 92 15.85 -6.71 0.91
C LEU A 92 17.30 -7.14 1.23
N GLY A 93 18.12 -6.18 1.60
CA GLY A 93 19.48 -6.44 2.09
C GLY A 93 19.46 -7.05 3.51
N ARG A 94 20.42 -7.90 3.84
CA ARG A 94 20.59 -8.41 5.22
C ARG A 94 20.82 -7.27 6.21
N ASP A 95 21.47 -6.20 5.77
CA ASP A 95 21.76 -4.98 6.52
C ASP A 95 20.51 -4.11 6.80
N GLU A 96 19.38 -4.37 6.13
CA GLU A 96 18.11 -3.70 6.42
C GLU A 96 17.29 -4.45 7.50
N SER A 97 17.56 -5.76 7.69
CA SER A 97 16.94 -6.62 8.71
C SER A 97 17.94 -6.94 9.81
N ALA A 98 18.40 -5.92 10.51
CA ALA A 98 19.42 -5.98 11.53
C ALA A 98 19.05 -5.13 12.77
N SER A 99 19.79 -5.29 13.88
CA SER A 99 19.62 -4.41 15.03
C SER A 99 20.01 -2.97 14.68
N LEU A 100 19.49 -1.98 15.41
CA LEU A 100 19.75 -0.57 15.11
C LEU A 100 21.25 -0.23 15.08
N THR A 101 22.06 -0.90 15.85
CA THR A 101 23.52 -0.70 15.87
C THR A 101 24.23 -1.29 14.65
N GLU A 102 23.58 -2.18 13.91
CA GLU A 102 24.14 -2.87 12.74
C GLU A 102 23.59 -2.31 11.41
N VAL A 103 22.47 -1.58 11.46
CA VAL A 103 21.91 -0.92 10.28
C VAL A 103 22.87 0.17 9.81
N THR A 104 23.33 0.07 8.56
CA THR A 104 24.16 1.10 7.95
C THR A 104 23.32 2.33 7.54
N THR A 105 23.94 3.48 7.39
CA THR A 105 23.27 4.70 6.88
C THR A 105 22.70 4.47 5.48
N GLU A 106 23.41 3.73 4.64
CA GLU A 106 22.98 3.39 3.28
C GLU A 106 21.75 2.46 3.29
N ALA A 107 21.74 1.45 4.16
CA ALA A 107 20.58 0.57 4.37
C ALA A 107 19.36 1.36 4.85
N TRP A 108 19.56 2.27 5.80
CA TRP A 108 18.52 3.19 6.26
C TRP A 108 17.93 4.02 5.11
N VAL A 109 18.76 4.69 4.34
CA VAL A 109 18.32 5.54 3.22
C VAL A 109 17.57 4.72 2.17
N ARG A 110 18.11 3.54 1.78
CA ARG A 110 17.43 2.65 0.82
C ARG A 110 16.06 2.20 1.32
N GLY A 111 15.99 1.76 2.58
CA GLY A 111 14.75 1.26 3.15
C GLY A 111 13.67 2.34 3.31
N ILE A 112 14.05 3.55 3.75
CA ILE A 112 13.14 4.70 3.81
C ILE A 112 12.68 5.06 2.39
N LYS A 113 13.59 5.20 1.45
CA LYS A 113 13.29 5.54 0.06
C LYS A 113 12.27 4.57 -0.56
N ARG A 114 12.44 3.26 -0.35
CA ARG A 114 11.59 2.23 -0.90
C ARG A 114 10.22 2.14 -0.22
N ASN A 115 10.12 2.36 1.09
CA ASN A 115 8.90 2.12 1.87
C ASN A 115 8.11 3.40 2.21
N LEU A 116 8.71 4.58 2.04
CA LEU A 116 8.08 5.86 2.35
C LEU A 116 8.09 6.81 1.14
N ASP A 117 9.28 7.04 0.51
CA ASP A 117 9.37 8.06 -0.53
C ASP A 117 8.57 7.67 -1.78
N THR A 118 8.39 6.36 -2.06
CA THR A 118 7.50 5.89 -3.14
C THR A 118 6.07 6.40 -2.97
N ALA A 119 5.53 6.34 -1.76
CA ALA A 119 4.18 6.83 -1.46
C ALA A 119 4.13 8.37 -1.48
N PHE A 120 5.16 9.02 -0.93
CA PHE A 120 5.27 10.48 -0.95
C PHE A 120 5.34 11.02 -2.38
N ASN A 121 6.25 10.51 -3.21
CA ASN A 121 6.45 10.98 -4.58
C ASN A 121 5.17 10.80 -5.41
N LEU A 122 4.60 9.58 -5.39
CA LEU A 122 3.43 9.28 -6.18
C LEU A 122 2.22 10.12 -5.74
N THR A 123 1.98 10.25 -4.43
CA THR A 123 0.89 11.07 -3.91
C THR A 123 1.06 12.54 -4.29
N LYS A 124 2.26 13.10 -4.09
CA LYS A 124 2.58 14.49 -4.42
C LYS A 124 2.24 14.82 -5.88
N VAL A 125 2.59 13.93 -6.80
CA VAL A 125 2.33 14.12 -8.23
C VAL A 125 0.87 13.89 -8.58
N ALA A 126 0.19 12.94 -7.90
CA ALA A 126 -1.21 12.59 -8.17
C ALA A 126 -2.23 13.58 -7.60
N LEU A 127 -1.89 14.33 -6.53
CA LEU A 127 -2.82 15.24 -5.86
C LEU A 127 -3.54 16.23 -6.79
N PRO A 128 -2.90 16.90 -7.78
CA PRO A 128 -3.63 17.77 -8.70
C PRO A 128 -4.77 17.06 -9.43
N LYS A 129 -4.55 15.82 -9.89
CA LYS A 129 -5.58 15.02 -10.58
C LYS A 129 -6.68 14.53 -9.64
N LEU A 130 -6.31 14.16 -8.40
CA LEU A 130 -7.28 13.77 -7.37
C LEU A 130 -8.19 14.93 -6.94
N ARG A 131 -7.67 16.16 -6.92
CA ARG A 131 -8.48 17.37 -6.62
C ARG A 131 -9.52 17.64 -7.69
N GLU A 132 -9.25 17.34 -8.96
CA GLU A 132 -10.19 17.48 -10.08
C GLU A 132 -11.38 16.50 -9.95
N SER A 133 -11.21 15.37 -9.26
CA SER A 133 -12.27 14.38 -9.01
C SER A 133 -13.36 14.88 -8.04
N HIS A 134 -13.06 15.86 -7.16
CA HIS A 134 -13.93 16.32 -6.06
C HIS A 134 -14.41 15.21 -5.09
N ALA A 135 -13.94 14.00 -5.24
CA ALA A 135 -14.24 12.84 -4.40
C ALA A 135 -13.06 11.85 -4.33
N GLY A 136 -11.84 12.39 -4.35
CA GLY A 136 -10.61 11.59 -4.37
C GLY A 136 -10.48 10.66 -3.15
N ARG A 137 -9.89 9.49 -3.37
CA ARG A 137 -9.67 8.48 -2.33
C ARG A 137 -8.21 8.06 -2.33
N ILE A 138 -7.51 8.24 -1.20
CA ILE A 138 -6.12 7.82 -1.03
C ILE A 138 -6.09 6.74 0.05
N VAL A 139 -5.49 5.59 -0.27
CA VAL A 139 -5.29 4.50 0.69
C VAL A 139 -3.80 4.19 0.76
N MET A 140 -3.23 4.27 1.97
CA MET A 140 -1.85 3.91 2.26
C MET A 140 -1.80 2.49 2.84
N ILE A 141 -1.06 1.58 2.21
CA ILE A 141 -0.81 0.26 2.78
C ILE A 141 0.42 0.35 3.67
N SER A 142 0.16 0.53 4.96
CA SER A 142 1.16 0.56 6.01
C SER A 142 1.44 -0.85 6.54
N SER A 143 1.55 -1.03 7.84
CA SER A 143 1.73 -2.31 8.53
C SER A 143 1.39 -2.16 10.02
N VAL A 144 0.99 -3.26 10.68
CA VAL A 144 0.98 -3.29 12.15
C VAL A 144 2.38 -3.08 12.71
N THR A 145 3.43 -3.54 12.02
CA THR A 145 4.83 -3.22 12.35
C THR A 145 5.11 -1.74 12.09
N GLY A 146 5.36 -1.01 13.13
CA GLY A 146 5.54 0.45 13.13
C GLY A 146 4.26 1.23 13.42
N GLY A 147 3.10 0.74 13.01
CA GLY A 147 1.82 1.41 13.26
C GLY A 147 1.18 1.10 14.61
N ALA A 148 1.27 -0.15 15.05
CA ALA A 148 0.68 -0.64 16.30
C ALA A 148 1.63 -1.48 17.14
N MET A 149 2.61 -2.12 16.50
CA MET A 149 3.54 -3.08 17.08
C MET A 149 4.96 -2.82 16.56
N ALA A 150 5.93 -3.56 17.08
CA ALA A 150 7.28 -3.60 16.55
C ALA A 150 7.73 -5.05 16.32
N MET A 151 8.63 -5.25 15.36
CA MET A 151 9.29 -6.52 15.11
C MET A 151 10.80 -6.35 15.34
N ARG A 152 11.43 -7.37 15.94
CA ARG A 152 12.89 -7.36 16.16
C ARG A 152 13.63 -7.23 14.82
N ASN A 153 14.73 -6.49 14.83
CA ASN A 153 15.60 -6.32 13.67
C ASN A 153 14.91 -5.70 12.43
N GLN A 154 13.89 -4.86 12.66
CA GLN A 154 13.16 -4.17 11.59
C GLN A 154 13.04 -2.65 11.84
N PRO A 155 14.10 -1.94 12.32
CA PRO A 155 13.97 -0.53 12.69
C PRO A 155 13.64 0.35 11.46
N VAL A 156 14.22 0.07 10.30
CA VAL A 156 14.02 0.83 9.06
C VAL A 156 12.57 0.69 8.56
N TYR A 157 12.12 -0.56 8.44
CA TYR A 157 10.77 -0.86 7.99
C TYR A 157 9.70 -0.30 8.93
N ALA A 158 9.86 -0.54 10.25
CA ALA A 158 8.95 -0.03 11.27
C ALA A 158 8.84 1.51 11.21
N THR A 159 9.99 2.20 11.08
CA THR A 159 10.00 3.66 10.98
C THR A 159 9.28 4.16 9.73
N ALA A 160 9.58 3.58 8.57
CA ALA A 160 8.94 3.97 7.31
C ALA A 160 7.42 3.75 7.35
N LYS A 161 6.97 2.60 7.88
CA LYS A 161 5.54 2.29 7.98
C LYS A 161 4.82 3.14 9.02
N ALA A 162 5.48 3.49 10.13
CA ALA A 162 4.96 4.48 11.08
C ALA A 162 4.84 5.88 10.46
N ALA A 163 5.83 6.30 9.66
CA ALA A 163 5.82 7.60 9.00
C ALA A 163 4.64 7.76 8.01
N LEU A 164 4.20 6.68 7.35
CA LEU A 164 3.01 6.70 6.50
C LEU A 164 1.75 7.12 7.27
N LEU A 165 1.65 6.84 8.56
CA LEU A 165 0.49 7.26 9.37
C LEU A 165 0.47 8.77 9.60
N GLY A 166 1.65 9.37 9.82
CA GLY A 166 1.79 10.82 9.89
C GLY A 166 1.42 11.48 8.55
N LEU A 167 1.95 10.94 7.45
CA LEU A 167 1.65 11.41 6.09
C LEU A 167 0.15 11.28 5.77
N THR A 168 -0.49 10.16 6.15
CA THR A 168 -1.95 9.94 6.00
C THR A 168 -2.76 11.05 6.66
N LYS A 169 -2.43 11.40 7.91
CA LYS A 169 -3.15 12.43 8.67
C LYS A 169 -2.95 13.83 8.08
N SER A 170 -1.72 14.16 7.66
CA SER A 170 -1.41 15.44 7.03
C SER A 170 -2.21 15.61 5.73
N ILE A 171 -2.16 14.61 4.82
CA ILE A 171 -2.92 14.65 3.57
C ILE A 171 -4.42 14.72 3.84
N ALA A 172 -4.94 13.94 4.79
CA ALA A 172 -6.35 13.94 5.15
C ALA A 172 -6.84 15.32 5.59
N LEU A 173 -6.02 16.05 6.34
CA LEU A 173 -6.35 17.40 6.80
C LEU A 173 -6.22 18.45 5.68
N ASP A 174 -5.11 18.43 4.95
CA ASP A 174 -4.79 19.44 3.95
C ASP A 174 -5.71 19.34 2.73
N GLU A 175 -6.15 18.13 2.37
CA GLU A 175 -6.93 17.86 1.15
C GLU A 175 -8.45 17.74 1.40
N ALA A 176 -8.91 17.88 2.65
CA ALA A 176 -10.33 17.74 3.00
C ALA A 176 -11.24 18.71 2.25
N SER A 177 -10.79 19.94 2.02
CA SER A 177 -11.56 20.95 1.30
C SER A 177 -11.79 20.61 -0.19
N TYR A 178 -11.02 19.69 -0.76
CA TYR A 178 -11.20 19.14 -2.10
C TYR A 178 -12.06 17.87 -2.13
N GLY A 179 -12.65 17.47 -0.99
CA GLY A 179 -13.43 16.23 -0.88
C GLY A 179 -12.60 14.94 -0.90
N ILE A 180 -11.27 15.06 -0.74
CA ILE A 180 -10.36 13.91 -0.71
C ILE A 180 -10.32 13.30 0.69
N THR A 181 -10.43 11.97 0.77
CA THR A 181 -10.13 11.22 2.00
C THR A 181 -8.79 10.50 1.86
N CYS A 182 -8.04 10.42 2.96
CA CYS A 182 -6.79 9.66 3.02
C CYS A 182 -6.79 8.78 4.26
N ASN A 183 -6.68 7.45 4.08
CA ASN A 183 -6.68 6.49 5.18
C ASN A 183 -5.54 5.48 5.02
N ALA A 184 -5.07 4.94 6.13
CA ALA A 184 -4.07 3.88 6.17
C ALA A 184 -4.68 2.55 6.59
N ILE A 185 -4.28 1.47 5.93
CA ILE A 185 -4.56 0.11 6.35
C ILE A 185 -3.26 -0.48 6.91
N LEU A 186 -3.37 -1.17 8.04
CA LEU A 186 -2.26 -1.81 8.74
C LEU A 186 -2.45 -3.33 8.70
N PRO A 187 -1.95 -4.01 7.64
CA PRO A 187 -2.00 -5.46 7.58
C PRO A 187 -1.13 -6.10 8.66
N GLY A 188 -1.58 -7.25 9.19
CA GLY A 188 -0.76 -8.17 9.95
C GLY A 188 -0.03 -9.17 9.04
N TRP A 189 0.00 -10.45 9.44
CA TRP A 189 0.59 -11.53 8.66
C TRP A 189 -0.35 -11.93 7.52
N ILE A 190 0.01 -11.56 6.29
CA ILE A 190 -0.77 -11.83 5.08
C ILE A 190 -0.05 -12.84 4.20
N GLU A 191 -0.77 -13.86 3.74
CA GLU A 191 -0.26 -14.91 2.85
C GLU A 191 0.02 -14.33 1.46
N THR A 192 1.28 -13.98 1.22
CA THR A 192 1.76 -13.46 -0.07
C THR A 192 2.87 -14.34 -0.64
N ASP A 193 3.15 -14.22 -1.94
CA ASP A 193 4.24 -14.97 -2.60
C ASP A 193 5.63 -14.74 -1.98
N THR A 194 5.81 -13.65 -1.25
CA THR A 194 7.09 -13.29 -0.63
C THR A 194 7.20 -13.72 0.83
N GLN A 195 6.12 -14.25 1.41
CA GLN A 195 6.08 -14.69 2.80
C GLN A 195 6.95 -15.94 3.00
N ASN A 196 7.91 -15.86 3.93
CA ASN A 196 8.75 -16.99 4.29
C ASN A 196 8.10 -17.90 5.36
N GLU A 197 8.70 -19.07 5.62
CA GLU A 197 8.15 -20.07 6.57
C GLU A 197 8.03 -19.53 8.00
N TYR A 198 8.97 -18.68 8.44
CA TYR A 198 8.87 -18.04 9.75
C TYR A 198 7.63 -17.14 9.83
N GLU A 199 7.42 -16.29 8.83
CA GLU A 199 6.27 -15.38 8.76
C GLU A 199 4.94 -16.15 8.70
N LYS A 200 4.89 -17.23 7.92
CA LYS A 200 3.73 -18.13 7.88
C LYS A 200 3.43 -18.70 9.27
N SER A 201 4.48 -19.16 9.98
CA SER A 201 4.32 -19.70 11.32
C SER A 201 3.82 -18.67 12.35
N GLN A 202 4.19 -17.38 12.18
CA GLN A 202 3.69 -16.31 13.06
C GLN A 202 2.20 -16.03 12.81
N GLY A 203 1.76 -16.06 11.56
CA GLY A 203 0.35 -15.91 11.21
C GLY A 203 -0.55 -17.01 11.81
N MET A 204 -0.03 -18.21 12.00
CA MET A 204 -0.76 -19.30 12.67
C MET A 204 -0.96 -19.08 14.18
N LYS A 205 -0.24 -18.12 14.78
CA LYS A 205 -0.30 -17.80 16.22
C LYS A 205 -1.20 -16.60 16.55
N VAL A 206 -1.77 -15.94 15.53
CA VAL A 206 -2.72 -14.85 15.79
C VAL A 206 -4.04 -15.40 16.31
N PRO A 207 -4.88 -14.61 17.00
CA PRO A 207 -6.16 -15.10 17.55
C PRO A 207 -7.06 -15.83 16.58
N LEU A 208 -7.12 -15.41 15.30
CA LEU A 208 -7.89 -16.11 14.27
C LEU A 208 -7.22 -17.40 13.78
N GLY A 209 -6.00 -17.76 14.24
CA GLY A 209 -5.31 -19.04 13.97
C GLY A 209 -4.88 -19.24 12.53
N ARG A 210 -4.76 -18.17 11.74
CA ARG A 210 -4.36 -18.23 10.33
C ARG A 210 -3.74 -16.93 9.85
N ASN A 211 -2.98 -16.99 8.77
CA ASN A 211 -2.62 -15.81 8.01
C ASN A 211 -3.88 -15.18 7.36
N GLY A 212 -3.87 -13.86 7.22
CA GLY A 212 -4.87 -13.17 6.40
C GLY A 212 -4.61 -13.39 4.92
N LYS A 213 -5.63 -13.25 4.09
CA LYS A 213 -5.50 -13.33 2.63
C LYS A 213 -5.36 -11.92 2.04
N PRO A 214 -4.62 -11.75 0.92
CA PRO A 214 -4.59 -10.46 0.22
C PRO A 214 -5.97 -9.89 -0.11
N SER A 215 -6.96 -10.76 -0.40
CA SER A 215 -8.35 -10.37 -0.65
C SER A 215 -9.05 -9.74 0.55
N GLU A 216 -8.65 -10.05 1.78
CA GLU A 216 -9.23 -9.45 2.99
C GLU A 216 -8.76 -7.99 3.16
N ILE A 217 -7.55 -7.68 2.71
CA ILE A 217 -7.06 -6.29 2.60
C ILE A 217 -7.76 -5.57 1.45
N ALA A 218 -7.86 -6.24 0.28
CA ALA A 218 -8.47 -5.68 -0.92
C ALA A 218 -9.93 -5.27 -0.71
N GLY A 219 -10.71 -6.08 0.00
CA GLY A 219 -12.10 -5.78 0.32
C GLY A 219 -12.27 -4.48 1.12
N LEU A 220 -11.38 -4.23 2.10
CA LEU A 220 -11.38 -2.98 2.86
C LEU A 220 -10.96 -1.79 2.00
N VAL A 221 -9.93 -1.94 1.13
CA VAL A 221 -9.52 -0.89 0.19
C VAL A 221 -10.68 -0.53 -0.73
N ALA A 222 -11.36 -1.52 -1.32
CA ALA A 222 -12.47 -1.28 -2.22
C ALA A 222 -13.61 -0.53 -1.51
N TRP A 223 -13.92 -0.90 -0.25
CA TRP A 223 -14.92 -0.17 0.52
C TRP A 223 -14.50 1.27 0.82
N LEU A 224 -13.26 1.51 1.25
CA LEU A 224 -12.72 2.86 1.49
C LEU A 224 -12.71 3.73 0.22
N ALA A 225 -12.65 3.11 -0.96
CA ALA A 225 -12.72 3.78 -2.25
C ALA A 225 -14.13 4.23 -2.63
N THR A 226 -15.18 3.72 -1.97
CA THR A 226 -16.58 4.06 -2.27
C THR A 226 -17.03 5.38 -1.64
N GLU A 227 -18.15 5.90 -2.10
CA GLU A 227 -18.84 7.05 -1.48
C GLU A 227 -19.31 6.75 -0.06
N SER A 228 -19.63 5.49 0.25
CA SER A 228 -20.09 5.06 1.59
C SER A 228 -19.03 5.28 2.69
N ALA A 229 -17.75 5.35 2.32
CA ALA A 229 -16.66 5.66 3.24
C ALA A 229 -16.26 7.15 3.24
N GLY A 230 -17.03 8.01 2.57
CA GLY A 230 -16.68 9.42 2.34
C GLY A 230 -16.54 10.28 3.60
N TYR A 231 -16.98 9.81 4.77
CA TYR A 231 -16.80 10.51 6.05
C TYR A 231 -15.69 9.93 6.92
N ILE A 232 -14.89 8.99 6.36
CA ILE A 232 -13.74 8.38 7.03
C ILE A 232 -12.47 8.93 6.40
N THR A 233 -11.71 9.72 7.17
CA THR A 233 -10.43 10.27 6.74
C THR A 233 -9.44 10.37 7.89
N GLY A 234 -8.14 10.28 7.62
CA GLY A 234 -7.06 10.34 8.60
C GLY A 234 -6.94 9.10 9.49
N GLN A 235 -7.68 8.03 9.19
CA GLN A 235 -7.75 6.84 10.04
C GLN A 235 -6.66 5.83 9.72
N SER A 236 -6.29 5.05 10.75
CA SER A 236 -5.39 3.91 10.65
C SER A 236 -6.17 2.66 11.06
N ILE A 237 -6.47 1.78 10.08
CA ILE A 237 -7.34 0.62 10.28
C ILE A 237 -6.50 -0.66 10.30
N ILE A 238 -6.52 -1.36 11.42
CA ILE A 238 -5.77 -2.61 11.62
C ILE A 238 -6.56 -3.78 11.03
N VAL A 239 -5.86 -4.63 10.26
CA VAL A 239 -6.40 -5.87 9.67
C VAL A 239 -5.37 -6.98 9.90
N ASP A 240 -5.41 -7.60 11.07
CA ASP A 240 -4.31 -8.46 11.55
C ASP A 240 -4.74 -9.76 12.26
N GLY A 241 -6.03 -10.10 12.19
CA GLY A 241 -6.56 -11.29 12.86
C GLY A 241 -6.51 -11.24 14.39
N GLY A 242 -6.41 -10.02 14.96
CA GLY A 242 -6.32 -9.78 16.39
C GLY A 242 -4.91 -9.85 16.96
N ASN A 243 -3.87 -9.97 16.12
CA ASN A 243 -2.49 -10.11 16.56
C ASN A 243 -2.04 -8.96 17.49
N SER A 244 -2.47 -7.73 17.23
CA SER A 244 -2.11 -6.55 18.02
C SER A 244 -2.87 -6.40 19.34
N LEU A 245 -3.89 -7.26 19.59
CA LEU A 245 -4.70 -7.20 20.80
C LEU A 245 -4.15 -8.07 21.94
N LEU A 246 -3.25 -9.03 21.64
CA LEU A 246 -2.76 -9.99 22.62
C LEU A 246 -1.79 -9.35 23.61
N GLU A 247 -2.15 -9.35 24.87
CA GLU A 247 -1.26 -9.09 26.01
C GLU A 247 -0.51 -10.37 26.41
N GLU A 248 -1.23 -11.49 26.53
CA GLU A 248 -0.66 -12.81 26.84
C GLU A 248 -0.38 -13.60 25.56
N ARG A 249 0.84 -14.12 25.44
CA ARG A 249 1.26 -14.99 24.35
C ARG A 249 1.59 -16.36 24.91
N ALA A 250 0.84 -17.36 24.44
CA ALA A 250 1.11 -18.76 24.76
C ALA A 250 2.38 -19.28 24.07
#